data_31535038bb6c3bf54eae53966e9342e3
#
_entry.id   31535038bb6c3bf54eae53966e9342e3
#
_cell.length_a   1.000
_cell.length_b   1.000
_cell.length_c   1.000
_cell.angle_alpha   90.00
_cell.angle_beta   90.00
_cell.angle_gamma   90.00
#
_symmetry.space_group_name_H-M   'P 1'
#
loop_
_entity.id
_entity.type
_entity.pdbx_description
1 polymer ?
#
loop_
_entity_poly.entity_id
_entity_poly.type
_entity_poly.pdbx_seq_one_letter_code
_entity_poly.pdbx_strand_id
1 'polypeptide(L)'
;MSKSRGIRMLVAALGLLPLLAACGQSAPSDASAGDARAGAAPGDTAPGDTATPSVEATTDSAGLLSVPGDVSPETRNAYLMENAMASCMREQGFVYTPHVQEWQDLAAAVDGADYAAAKAFRGKYGFGFYSGAVYPDDPKAPGSKASEPAPSAQSAYVNSLGPAQRSAYDKALMGTPRMVAGRKKLGGCMARTQEQVYGPEKSAAELEQESAANQEKDRESAQALDGDPRLVALAQSYASCLRREGVSVSTTQPTGIGDAVKFSFAETLPPTGPTSLTRQEALSRLTNEIHLALTDLECGKEFRADYFPKLKQHPYHGSNG
;
A
#
# COMPACT_ATOMS: atom_id res chain seq x y z
N MET A 1 -23.12 -11.52 46.26
CA MET A 1 -23.01 -12.99 46.42
C MET A 1 -22.59 -13.58 45.07
N SER A 2 -21.40 -14.09 45.10
CA SER A 2 -20.61 -14.61 43.99
C SER A 2 -21.13 -15.95 43.47
N LYS A 3 -21.02 -16.22 42.18
CA LYS A 3 -20.82 -17.58 41.63
C LYS A 3 -19.97 -17.54 40.37
N SER A 4 -18.71 -17.82 40.56
CA SER A 4 -17.78 -18.20 39.51
C SER A 4 -18.17 -19.57 38.93
N ARG A 5 -18.12 -19.74 37.60
CA ARG A 5 -18.11 -21.03 36.93
C ARG A 5 -16.84 -21.13 36.08
N GLY A 6 -15.92 -21.96 36.57
CA GLY A 6 -14.76 -22.39 35.84
C GLY A 6 -15.12 -23.32 34.69
N ILE A 7 -14.46 -23.15 33.57
CA ILE A 7 -14.49 -24.07 32.43
C ILE A 7 -13.13 -24.74 32.35
N ARG A 8 -13.16 -26.05 32.44
CA ARG A 8 -12.02 -26.98 32.42
C ARG A 8 -11.48 -27.10 31.00
N MET A 9 -10.15 -26.94 30.86
CA MET A 9 -9.41 -27.37 29.69
C MET A 9 -9.45 -28.91 29.58
N LEU A 10 -9.70 -29.39 28.37
CA LEU A 10 -9.45 -30.75 27.95
C LEU A 10 -8.33 -30.72 26.92
N VAL A 11 -7.19 -31.25 27.33
CA VAL A 11 -6.05 -31.59 26.50
C VAL A 11 -6.30 -33.00 25.94
N ALA A 12 -6.20 -33.16 24.64
CA ALA A 12 -6.08 -34.46 24.01
C ALA A 12 -4.90 -34.46 23.03
N ALA A 13 -4.03 -35.38 23.28
CA ALA A 13 -2.73 -35.55 22.68
C ALA A 13 -2.74 -36.51 21.48
N LEU A 14 -1.69 -36.36 20.64
CA LEU A 14 -0.94 -37.39 19.90
C LEU A 14 -1.61 -38.17 18.78
N GLY A 15 -1.03 -38.05 17.61
CA GLY A 15 -1.06 -39.00 16.49
C GLY A 15 0.13 -38.77 15.57
N LEU A 16 1.23 -39.46 15.82
CA LEU A 16 2.41 -39.58 14.95
C LEU A 16 2.20 -40.74 13.95
N LEU A 17 2.85 -40.66 12.76
CA LEU A 17 3.43 -41.69 11.90
C LEU A 17 2.89 -41.75 10.44
N PRO A 18 3.67 -42.34 9.51
CA PRO A 18 5.03 -41.99 9.05
C PRO A 18 5.16 -41.83 7.51
N LEU A 19 6.38 -41.53 7.11
CA LEU A 19 7.02 -41.58 5.79
C LEU A 19 6.64 -42.75 4.89
N LEU A 20 6.49 -42.46 3.57
CA LEU A 20 6.91 -43.38 2.53
C LEU A 20 7.49 -42.56 1.35
N ALA A 21 8.76 -42.81 1.11
CA ALA A 21 9.52 -42.42 -0.08
C ALA A 21 9.18 -43.30 -1.24
N ALA A 22 9.06 -42.73 -2.44
CA ALA A 22 9.19 -43.49 -3.68
C ALA A 22 9.92 -42.64 -4.73
N CYS A 23 11.14 -43.00 -5.01
CA CYS A 23 11.91 -42.61 -6.17
C CYS A 23 11.31 -43.24 -7.46
N GLY A 24 11.30 -42.46 -8.55
CA GLY A 24 11.02 -42.96 -9.88
C GLY A 24 11.61 -42.01 -10.92
N GLN A 25 12.84 -42.34 -11.37
CA GLN A 25 13.49 -41.77 -12.56
C GLN A 25 12.81 -42.29 -13.82
N SER A 26 12.69 -41.49 -14.86
CA SER A 26 13.02 -41.85 -16.25
C SER A 26 12.91 -40.65 -17.18
N ALA A 27 13.96 -40.31 -17.84
CA ALA A 27 14.07 -39.53 -19.07
C ALA A 27 14.18 -40.50 -20.27
N PRO A 28 14.45 -40.04 -21.52
CA PRO A 28 13.81 -39.03 -22.37
C PRO A 28 13.34 -39.70 -23.70
N SER A 29 12.67 -38.97 -24.57
CA SER A 29 12.61 -39.33 -25.99
C SER A 29 12.41 -38.12 -26.89
N ASP A 30 13.23 -38.06 -27.87
CA ASP A 30 13.45 -37.11 -28.94
C ASP A 30 12.33 -37.00 -29.99
N ALA A 31 12.45 -35.89 -30.71
CA ALA A 31 12.19 -35.66 -32.13
C ALA A 31 10.73 -35.50 -32.63
N SER A 32 10.37 -34.40 -33.20
CA SER A 32 10.57 -34.14 -34.64
C SER A 32 9.97 -32.82 -35.09
N ALA A 33 10.64 -32.19 -36.01
CA ALA A 33 10.32 -30.97 -36.71
C ALA A 33 9.01 -31.04 -37.53
N GLY A 34 8.36 -29.89 -37.66
CA GLY A 34 7.25 -29.65 -38.58
C GLY A 34 7.11 -28.15 -38.87
N ASP A 35 7.73 -27.74 -39.98
CA ASP A 35 7.53 -26.44 -40.65
C ASP A 35 6.06 -26.21 -41.01
N ALA A 36 5.52 -25.04 -40.75
CA ALA A 36 4.47 -24.45 -41.59
C ALA A 36 4.37 -22.92 -41.41
N ARG A 37 4.64 -22.28 -42.49
CA ARG A 37 4.55 -20.89 -42.92
C ARG A 37 3.37 -20.03 -42.42
N ALA A 38 3.75 -18.79 -42.03
CA ALA A 38 3.25 -17.52 -42.55
C ALA A 38 1.74 -17.20 -42.47
N GLY A 39 1.42 -16.27 -41.63
CA GLY A 39 0.25 -15.42 -41.70
C GLY A 39 0.58 -14.07 -41.03
N ALA A 40 0.93 -13.07 -41.82
CA ALA A 40 1.11 -11.68 -41.35
C ALA A 40 -0.25 -11.09 -41.03
N ALA A 41 -0.45 -10.60 -39.82
CA ALA A 41 -1.53 -9.70 -39.43
C ALA A 41 -0.97 -8.27 -39.21
N PRO A 42 -1.76 -7.22 -39.50
CA PRO A 42 -1.26 -5.86 -39.58
C PRO A 42 -0.95 -5.28 -38.19
N GLY A 43 0.10 -4.47 -38.18
CA GLY A 43 0.58 -3.81 -36.97
C GLY A 43 -0.42 -2.83 -36.38
N ASP A 44 -0.77 -3.06 -35.13
CA ASP A 44 -1.32 -2.07 -34.24
C ASP A 44 -0.15 -1.30 -33.62
N THR A 45 0.00 -0.07 -34.08
CA THR A 45 0.91 0.90 -33.47
C THR A 45 0.31 1.30 -32.13
N ALA A 46 0.84 0.75 -31.04
CA ALA A 46 0.56 1.21 -29.70
C ALA A 46 0.98 2.69 -29.56
N PRO A 47 0.17 3.54 -28.91
CA PRO A 47 0.60 4.90 -28.57
C PRO A 47 1.76 4.79 -27.59
N GLY A 48 2.84 5.53 -27.88
CA GLY A 48 4.07 5.52 -27.12
C GLY A 48 3.84 5.78 -25.63
N ASP A 49 4.41 4.87 -24.84
CA ASP A 49 4.67 5.06 -23.42
C ASP A 49 5.53 6.32 -23.25
N THR A 50 4.89 7.43 -22.92
CA THR A 50 5.58 8.54 -22.28
C THR A 50 5.89 8.08 -20.85
N ALA A 51 6.99 7.37 -20.71
CA ALA A 51 7.60 7.14 -19.41
C ALA A 51 7.85 8.52 -18.78
N THR A 52 7.09 8.85 -17.76
CA THR A 52 7.42 9.97 -16.87
C THR A 52 8.83 9.67 -16.36
N PRO A 53 9.82 10.57 -16.54
CA PRO A 53 11.17 10.30 -16.07
C PRO A 53 11.10 10.15 -14.55
N SER A 54 11.50 8.98 -14.05
CA SER A 54 11.84 8.80 -12.64
C SER A 54 12.95 9.82 -12.39
N VAL A 55 12.69 10.80 -11.54
CA VAL A 55 13.73 11.73 -11.09
C VAL A 55 14.66 10.89 -10.21
N GLU A 56 15.75 10.38 -10.79
CA GLU A 56 16.82 9.79 -9.98
C GLU A 56 17.28 10.85 -8.99
N ALA A 57 17.07 10.58 -7.71
CA ALA A 57 17.49 11.49 -6.65
C ALA A 57 19.00 11.68 -6.74
N THR A 58 19.43 12.87 -7.18
CA THR A 58 20.86 13.20 -7.27
C THR A 58 21.42 13.34 -5.86
N THR A 59 22.59 12.72 -5.62
CA THR A 59 23.33 12.88 -4.36
C THR A 59 24.45 13.88 -4.53
N ASP A 60 24.73 14.65 -3.47
CA ASP A 60 25.89 15.52 -3.40
C ASP A 60 27.20 14.72 -3.16
N SER A 61 28.34 15.43 -3.10
CA SER A 61 29.66 14.83 -2.82
C SER A 61 29.75 14.17 -1.44
N ALA A 62 28.85 14.49 -0.53
CA ALA A 62 28.73 13.88 0.78
C ALA A 62 27.77 12.66 0.77
N GLY A 63 27.16 12.31 -0.37
CA GLY A 63 26.20 11.23 -0.50
C GLY A 63 24.84 11.53 0.13
N LEU A 64 24.50 12.81 0.24
CA LEU A 64 23.18 13.27 0.72
C LEU A 64 22.25 13.56 -0.48
N LEU A 65 20.97 13.30 -0.31
CA LEU A 65 19.95 13.54 -1.33
C LEU A 65 19.74 15.04 -1.54
N SER A 66 19.68 15.48 -2.79
CA SER A 66 19.22 16.83 -3.13
C SER A 66 17.71 16.92 -2.91
N VAL A 67 17.28 17.89 -2.10
CA VAL A 67 15.83 18.11 -1.83
C VAL A 67 15.23 18.88 -2.99
N PRO A 68 14.24 18.32 -3.73
CA PRO A 68 13.58 19.06 -4.81
C PRO A 68 12.84 20.29 -4.28
N GLY A 69 12.77 21.35 -5.11
CA GLY A 69 12.18 22.63 -4.70
C GLY A 69 10.67 22.64 -4.60
N ASP A 70 10.02 21.81 -5.39
CA ASP A 70 8.57 21.78 -5.65
C ASP A 70 7.82 20.62 -5.01
N VAL A 71 8.43 19.97 -4.00
CA VAL A 71 7.80 18.86 -3.27
C VAL A 71 6.95 19.34 -2.09
N SER A 72 6.00 18.50 -1.67
CA SER A 72 5.19 18.75 -0.49
C SER A 72 6.03 18.89 0.78
N PRO A 73 5.54 19.54 1.85
CA PRO A 73 6.24 19.61 3.14
C PRO A 73 6.58 18.23 3.70
N GLU A 74 5.70 17.25 3.55
CA GLU A 74 5.88 15.88 4.02
C GLU A 74 7.01 15.19 3.26
N THR A 75 7.02 15.31 1.93
CA THR A 75 8.09 14.78 1.08
C THR A 75 9.42 15.46 1.41
N ARG A 76 9.42 16.79 1.59
CA ARG A 76 10.61 17.52 2.03
C ARG A 76 11.15 16.99 3.34
N ASN A 77 10.28 16.77 4.34
CA ASN A 77 10.67 16.21 5.63
C ASN A 77 11.25 14.80 5.49
N ALA A 78 10.73 13.97 4.58
CA ALA A 78 11.31 12.66 4.29
C ALA A 78 12.77 12.76 3.79
N TYR A 79 13.06 13.67 2.86
CA TYR A 79 14.42 13.94 2.40
C TYR A 79 15.34 14.43 3.54
N LEU A 80 14.84 15.33 4.38
CA LEU A 80 15.61 15.85 5.53
C LEU A 80 15.89 14.75 6.56
N MET A 81 14.92 13.87 6.82
CA MET A 81 15.09 12.71 7.72
C MET A 81 16.17 11.76 7.21
N GLU A 82 16.11 11.38 5.94
CA GLU A 82 17.07 10.47 5.33
C GLU A 82 18.49 11.07 5.34
N ASN A 83 18.63 12.35 5.02
CA ASN A 83 19.92 13.06 5.05
C ASN A 83 20.48 13.19 6.47
N ALA A 84 19.65 13.54 7.43
CA ALA A 84 20.03 13.62 8.83
C ALA A 84 20.44 12.24 9.37
N MET A 85 19.72 11.18 8.99
CA MET A 85 20.04 9.79 9.33
C MET A 85 21.40 9.39 8.76
N ALA A 86 21.64 9.66 7.47
CA ALA A 86 22.93 9.37 6.83
C ALA A 86 24.09 10.08 7.52
N SER A 87 23.89 11.34 7.90
CA SER A 87 24.91 12.13 8.61
C SER A 87 25.17 11.56 10.01
N CYS A 88 24.11 11.27 10.77
CA CYS A 88 24.22 10.72 12.12
C CYS A 88 24.89 9.34 12.13
N MET A 89 24.50 8.44 11.23
CA MET A 89 25.08 7.09 11.17
C MET A 89 26.55 7.12 10.74
N ARG A 90 26.93 8.06 9.88
CA ARG A 90 28.33 8.29 9.50
C ARG A 90 29.17 8.75 10.69
N GLU A 91 28.66 9.64 11.53
CA GLU A 91 29.31 10.05 12.80
C GLU A 91 29.50 8.85 13.73
N GLN A 92 28.66 7.84 13.68
CA GLN A 92 28.79 6.59 14.42
C GLN A 92 29.70 5.55 13.75
N GLY A 93 30.31 5.89 12.59
CA GLY A 93 31.22 5.01 11.85
C GLY A 93 30.50 3.98 10.96
N PHE A 94 29.23 4.18 10.64
CA PHE A 94 28.45 3.29 9.78
C PHE A 94 28.09 3.94 8.45
N VAL A 95 27.99 3.12 7.40
CA VAL A 95 27.42 3.55 6.12
C VAL A 95 25.90 3.56 6.27
N TYR A 96 25.28 4.63 5.79
CA TYR A 96 23.85 4.73 5.60
C TYR A 96 23.61 5.40 4.25
N THR A 97 22.90 4.71 3.38
CA THR A 97 22.51 5.20 2.05
C THR A 97 21.13 5.81 2.15
N PRO A 98 21.00 7.15 2.10
CA PRO A 98 19.70 7.79 2.20
C PRO A 98 18.86 7.45 0.99
N HIS A 99 17.57 7.17 1.19
CA HIS A 99 16.64 6.82 0.14
C HIS A 99 15.22 7.29 0.52
N VAL A 100 14.66 8.16 -0.28
CA VAL A 100 13.25 8.52 -0.19
C VAL A 100 12.50 7.68 -1.20
N GLN A 101 11.60 6.83 -0.71
CA GLN A 101 10.74 6.05 -1.57
C GLN A 101 9.71 6.98 -2.21
N GLU A 102 9.79 7.14 -3.51
CA GLU A 102 8.73 7.79 -4.26
C GLU A 102 7.53 6.85 -4.29
N TRP A 103 6.52 7.19 -3.52
CA TRP A 103 5.23 6.54 -3.65
C TRP A 103 4.65 7.02 -4.98
N GLN A 104 4.59 6.13 -5.97
CA GLN A 104 3.75 6.39 -7.13
C GLN A 104 2.36 6.67 -6.61
N ASP A 105 1.76 7.79 -7.01
CA ASP A 105 0.40 8.14 -6.61
C ASP A 105 -0.60 7.22 -7.30
N LEU A 106 -0.56 5.95 -6.89
CA LEU A 106 -1.53 4.94 -7.32
C LEU A 106 -2.92 5.26 -6.76
N ALA A 107 -3.01 6.09 -5.73
CA ALA A 107 -4.28 6.46 -5.12
C ALA A 107 -5.20 7.14 -6.14
N ALA A 108 -4.71 8.14 -6.88
CA ALA A 108 -5.50 8.82 -7.89
C ALA A 108 -6.02 7.87 -8.99
N ALA A 109 -5.20 6.89 -9.39
CA ALA A 109 -5.60 5.86 -10.36
C ALA A 109 -6.56 4.83 -9.75
N VAL A 110 -6.35 4.44 -8.50
CA VAL A 110 -7.21 3.44 -7.82
C VAL A 110 -8.56 4.05 -7.46
N ASP A 111 -8.58 5.25 -6.87
CA ASP A 111 -9.77 5.89 -6.31
C ASP A 111 -10.65 6.56 -7.37
N GLY A 112 -10.08 6.83 -8.54
CA GLY A 112 -10.83 7.38 -9.68
C GLY A 112 -10.86 8.91 -9.74
N ALA A 113 -9.92 9.58 -9.09
CA ALA A 113 -9.73 11.03 -9.22
C ALA A 113 -9.35 11.40 -10.66
N ASP A 114 -8.49 10.60 -11.29
CA ASP A 114 -8.28 10.59 -12.74
C ASP A 114 -9.03 9.42 -13.36
N TYR A 115 -10.13 9.71 -14.04
CA TYR A 115 -10.97 8.67 -14.64
C TYR A 115 -10.25 7.82 -15.67
N ALA A 116 -9.40 8.42 -16.53
CA ALA A 116 -8.70 7.69 -17.60
C ALA A 116 -7.64 6.76 -17.02
N ALA A 117 -6.85 7.25 -16.07
CA ALA A 117 -5.86 6.45 -15.35
C ALA A 117 -6.54 5.35 -14.54
N ALA A 118 -7.64 5.66 -13.84
CA ALA A 118 -8.41 4.69 -13.08
C ALA A 118 -9.01 3.60 -13.98
N LYS A 119 -9.54 3.94 -15.14
CA LYS A 119 -10.08 2.98 -16.10
C LYS A 119 -9.02 2.03 -16.62
N ALA A 120 -7.85 2.54 -16.96
CA ALA A 120 -6.72 1.74 -17.41
C ALA A 120 -6.22 0.79 -16.28
N PHE A 121 -6.07 1.32 -15.08
CA PHE A 121 -5.64 0.54 -13.91
C PHE A 121 -6.66 -0.54 -13.55
N ARG A 122 -7.92 -0.16 -13.34
CA ARG A 122 -8.99 -1.09 -12.93
C ARG A 122 -9.31 -2.12 -13.99
N GLY A 123 -9.13 -1.79 -15.29
CA GLY A 123 -9.31 -2.71 -16.41
C GLY A 123 -8.30 -3.86 -16.44
N LYS A 124 -7.14 -3.69 -15.80
CA LYS A 124 -6.12 -4.75 -15.70
C LYS A 124 -6.05 -5.37 -14.31
N TYR A 125 -6.13 -4.56 -13.27
CA TYR A 125 -5.82 -4.98 -11.90
C TYR A 125 -7.02 -5.02 -10.95
N GLY A 126 -8.21 -4.63 -11.40
CA GLY A 126 -9.39 -4.50 -10.54
C GLY A 126 -9.20 -3.41 -9.48
N PHE A 127 -9.53 -3.71 -8.25
CA PHE A 127 -9.19 -2.90 -7.07
C PHE A 127 -7.76 -3.15 -6.58
N GLY A 128 -7.09 -4.18 -7.10
CA GLY A 128 -5.72 -4.56 -6.75
C GLY A 128 -5.58 -5.77 -5.83
N PHE A 129 -6.68 -6.42 -5.42
CA PHE A 129 -6.61 -7.51 -4.45
C PHE A 129 -6.01 -8.81 -5.03
N TYR A 130 -6.42 -9.23 -6.23
CA TYR A 130 -5.94 -10.47 -6.84
C TYR A 130 -4.86 -10.26 -7.90
N SER A 131 -4.53 -9.01 -8.23
CA SER A 131 -3.60 -8.68 -9.32
C SER A 131 -2.21 -9.25 -9.11
N GLY A 132 -1.65 -9.18 -7.89
CA GLY A 132 -0.32 -9.70 -7.58
C GLY A 132 -0.19 -11.20 -7.73
N ALA A 133 -1.25 -11.96 -7.40
CA ALA A 133 -1.26 -13.41 -7.59
C ALA A 133 -1.35 -13.81 -9.08
N VAL A 134 -1.99 -12.99 -9.92
CA VAL A 134 -2.13 -13.25 -11.36
C VAL A 134 -0.93 -12.75 -12.16
N TYR A 135 -0.38 -11.59 -11.77
CA TYR A 135 0.73 -10.91 -12.44
C TYR A 135 1.94 -10.76 -11.49
N PRO A 136 2.57 -11.85 -11.04
CA PRO A 136 3.64 -11.81 -10.02
C PRO A 136 4.90 -11.05 -10.49
N ASP A 137 5.12 -10.99 -11.80
CA ASP A 137 6.30 -10.36 -12.41
C ASP A 137 6.02 -8.95 -12.95
N ASP A 138 4.82 -8.40 -12.72
CA ASP A 138 4.44 -7.05 -13.12
C ASP A 138 4.64 -6.09 -11.94
N PRO A 139 5.61 -5.16 -12.01
CA PRO A 139 5.87 -4.23 -10.91
C PRO A 139 4.74 -3.22 -10.67
N LYS A 140 3.82 -3.06 -11.64
CA LYS A 140 2.64 -2.19 -11.51
C LYS A 140 1.44 -2.91 -10.88
N ALA A 141 1.49 -4.23 -10.75
CA ALA A 141 0.40 -4.99 -10.15
C ALA A 141 0.49 -4.92 -8.61
N PRO A 142 -0.51 -4.37 -7.92
CA PRO A 142 -0.51 -4.35 -6.46
C PRO A 142 -0.32 -5.73 -5.86
N GLY A 143 0.56 -5.85 -4.87
CA GLY A 143 0.85 -7.11 -4.19
C GLY A 143 1.59 -8.15 -5.04
N SER A 144 2.15 -7.77 -6.20
CA SER A 144 3.02 -8.65 -6.98
C SER A 144 4.40 -8.77 -6.32
N LYS A 145 5.08 -9.87 -6.59
CA LYS A 145 6.47 -10.06 -6.17
C LYS A 145 7.40 -8.99 -6.79
N ALA A 146 7.13 -8.58 -8.03
CA ALA A 146 7.90 -7.56 -8.73
C ALA A 146 7.62 -6.15 -8.20
N SER A 147 6.49 -5.91 -7.51
CA SER A 147 6.19 -4.64 -6.83
C SER A 147 6.86 -4.51 -5.46
N GLU A 148 7.40 -5.61 -4.91
CA GLU A 148 8.20 -5.54 -3.69
C GLU A 148 9.47 -4.73 -3.96
N PRO A 149 9.81 -3.78 -3.07
CA PRO A 149 11.04 -3.02 -3.24
C PRO A 149 12.24 -3.96 -3.36
N ALA A 150 13.06 -3.76 -4.38
CA ALA A 150 14.35 -4.46 -4.45
C ALA A 150 15.13 -4.20 -3.16
N PRO A 151 15.95 -5.18 -2.68
CA PRO A 151 16.82 -4.95 -1.54
C PRO A 151 17.61 -3.67 -1.75
N SER A 152 17.40 -2.68 -0.89
CA SER A 152 18.11 -1.41 -0.98
C SER A 152 19.61 -1.60 -0.76
N ALA A 153 20.42 -0.69 -1.28
CA ALA A 153 21.87 -0.67 -0.98
C ALA A 153 22.13 -0.69 0.54
N GLN A 154 21.24 -0.05 1.30
CA GLN A 154 21.25 -0.06 2.76
C GLN A 154 21.01 -1.46 3.34
N SER A 155 20.01 -2.19 2.85
CA SER A 155 19.73 -3.55 3.32
C SER A 155 20.87 -4.52 2.94
N ALA A 156 21.44 -4.36 1.75
CA ALA A 156 22.62 -5.13 1.33
C ALA A 156 23.82 -4.88 2.25
N TYR A 157 24.09 -3.61 2.59
CA TYR A 157 25.15 -3.25 3.54
C TYR A 157 24.90 -3.88 4.92
N VAL A 158 23.71 -3.71 5.49
CA VAL A 158 23.37 -4.27 6.81
C VAL A 158 23.48 -5.80 6.82
N ASN A 159 23.09 -6.46 5.73
CA ASN A 159 23.22 -7.91 5.59
C ASN A 159 24.67 -8.39 5.47
N SER A 160 25.59 -7.54 5.03
CA SER A 160 27.03 -7.85 4.97
C SER A 160 27.74 -7.75 6.32
N LEU A 161 27.11 -7.11 7.32
CA LEU A 161 27.70 -6.93 8.65
C LEU A 161 27.75 -8.24 9.43
N GLY A 162 28.87 -8.50 10.09
CA GLY A 162 28.97 -9.59 11.06
C GLY A 162 28.08 -9.35 12.29
N PRO A 163 27.79 -10.39 13.09
CA PRO A 163 26.84 -10.27 14.21
C PRO A 163 27.13 -9.14 15.20
N ALA A 164 28.40 -8.97 15.56
CA ALA A 164 28.82 -7.89 16.49
C ALA A 164 28.66 -6.49 15.84
N GLN A 165 29.02 -6.35 14.57
CA GLN A 165 28.85 -5.10 13.82
C GLN A 165 27.40 -4.74 13.62
N ARG A 166 26.53 -5.73 13.32
CA ARG A 166 25.09 -5.53 13.20
C ARG A 166 24.50 -5.06 14.53
N SER A 167 24.85 -5.68 15.65
CA SER A 167 24.41 -5.23 16.97
C SER A 167 24.86 -3.80 17.28
N ALA A 168 26.07 -3.42 16.89
CA ALA A 168 26.57 -2.07 17.05
C ALA A 168 25.84 -1.08 16.12
N TYR A 169 25.55 -1.48 14.88
CA TYR A 169 24.74 -0.72 13.92
C TYR A 169 23.33 -0.46 14.48
N ASP A 170 22.65 -1.50 14.93
CA ASP A 170 21.30 -1.40 15.50
C ASP A 170 21.29 -0.47 16.73
N LYS A 171 22.33 -0.56 17.56
CA LYS A 171 22.48 0.34 18.71
C LYS A 171 22.74 1.78 18.29
N ALA A 172 23.53 2.03 17.26
CA ALA A 172 23.73 3.37 16.70
C ALA A 172 22.44 3.94 16.12
N LEU A 173 21.69 3.13 15.37
CA LEU A 173 20.44 3.49 14.71
C LEU A 173 19.32 3.75 15.71
N MET A 174 19.01 2.77 16.55
CA MET A 174 17.83 2.75 17.44
C MET A 174 18.15 3.13 18.88
N GLY A 175 19.43 3.21 19.24
CA GLY A 175 19.85 3.38 20.63
C GLY A 175 19.53 2.17 21.50
N THR A 176 19.76 2.33 22.81
CA THR A 176 19.28 1.34 23.78
C THR A 176 17.83 1.69 24.14
N PRO A 177 16.86 0.83 23.84
CA PRO A 177 15.47 1.09 24.17
C PRO A 177 15.29 1.31 25.67
N ARG A 178 14.55 2.35 26.03
CA ARG A 178 14.20 2.65 27.44
C ARG A 178 12.69 2.72 27.58
N MET A 179 12.19 2.23 28.71
CA MET A 179 10.79 2.42 29.07
C MET A 179 10.64 3.77 29.80
N VAL A 180 9.80 4.65 29.26
CA VAL A 180 9.47 5.95 29.85
C VAL A 180 7.96 6.05 29.91
N ALA A 181 7.41 6.16 31.10
CA ALA A 181 5.96 6.23 31.34
C ALA A 181 5.18 5.08 30.66
N GLY A 182 5.70 3.85 30.70
CA GLY A 182 5.08 2.66 30.10
C GLY A 182 5.23 2.55 28.58
N ARG A 183 5.90 3.50 27.92
CA ARG A 183 6.16 3.48 26.48
C ARG A 183 7.62 3.18 26.19
N LYS A 184 7.87 2.38 25.16
CA LYS A 184 9.23 2.11 24.66
C LYS A 184 9.71 3.34 23.88
N LYS A 185 10.71 4.05 24.42
CA LYS A 185 11.41 5.11 23.70
C LYS A 185 12.63 4.55 22.97
N LEU A 186 12.74 4.90 21.71
CA LEU A 186 13.93 4.69 20.92
C LEU A 186 14.95 5.79 21.24
N GLY A 187 16.18 5.55 20.90
CA GLY A 187 17.28 6.50 21.03
C GLY A 187 18.08 6.55 19.73
N GLY A 188 19.38 6.72 19.85
CA GLY A 188 20.29 6.68 18.72
C GLY A 188 20.03 7.74 17.65
N CYS A 189 20.41 7.42 16.43
CA CYS A 189 20.24 8.33 15.29
C CYS A 189 18.76 8.55 14.97
N MET A 190 17.91 7.54 15.11
CA MET A 190 16.48 7.67 14.83
C MET A 190 15.82 8.77 15.66
N ALA A 191 16.01 8.75 16.98
CA ALA A 191 15.41 9.76 17.84
C ALA A 191 16.01 11.16 17.60
N ARG A 192 17.34 11.24 17.41
CA ARG A 192 18.04 12.51 17.17
C ARG A 192 17.57 13.17 15.87
N THR A 193 17.45 12.40 14.80
CA THR A 193 17.01 12.95 13.51
C THR A 193 15.54 13.31 13.50
N GLN A 194 14.72 12.54 14.20
CA GLN A 194 13.30 12.87 14.37
C GLN A 194 13.12 14.21 15.11
N GLU A 195 13.88 14.41 16.20
CA GLU A 195 13.87 15.68 16.92
C GLU A 195 14.40 16.84 16.07
N GLN A 196 15.45 16.59 15.27
CA GLN A 196 16.01 17.61 14.38
C GLN A 196 15.05 18.08 13.30
N VAL A 197 14.25 17.18 12.71
CA VAL A 197 13.35 17.47 11.57
C VAL A 197 11.97 17.91 12.04
N TYR A 198 11.43 17.25 13.06
CA TYR A 198 10.06 17.51 13.53
C TYR A 198 9.99 18.28 14.85
N GLY A 199 11.14 18.60 15.45
CA GLY A 199 11.21 19.22 16.77
C GLY A 199 11.11 18.21 17.92
N PRO A 200 11.10 18.69 19.16
CA PRO A 200 11.07 17.84 20.34
C PRO A 200 9.80 16.98 20.37
N GLU A 201 9.94 15.77 20.92
CA GLU A 201 8.82 14.85 21.06
C GLU A 201 7.69 15.50 21.87
N LYS A 202 6.49 15.52 21.27
CA LYS A 202 5.30 16.05 21.91
C LYS A 202 4.95 15.24 23.14
N SER A 203 4.49 15.88 24.18
CA SER A 203 3.92 15.22 25.35
C SER A 203 2.66 14.44 25.00
N ALA A 204 2.28 13.48 25.86
CA ALA A 204 1.04 12.74 25.66
C ALA A 204 -0.20 13.68 25.59
N ALA A 205 -0.20 14.75 26.39
CA ALA A 205 -1.29 15.74 26.39
C ALA A 205 -1.34 16.53 25.06
N GLU A 206 -0.18 16.93 24.51
CA GLU A 206 -0.12 17.62 23.20
C GLU A 206 -0.56 16.71 22.07
N LEU A 207 -0.17 15.41 22.08
CA LEU A 207 -0.63 14.44 21.10
C LEU A 207 -2.14 14.20 21.19
N GLU A 208 -2.69 14.11 22.38
CA GLU A 208 -4.14 13.96 22.61
C GLU A 208 -4.90 15.20 22.11
N GLN A 209 -4.40 16.39 22.40
CA GLN A 209 -4.99 17.64 21.93
C GLN A 209 -4.93 17.76 20.40
N GLU A 210 -3.81 17.39 19.78
CA GLU A 210 -3.66 17.39 18.32
C GLU A 210 -4.58 16.35 17.66
N SER A 211 -4.66 15.14 18.24
CA SER A 211 -5.59 14.12 17.78
C SER A 211 -7.03 14.56 17.86
N ALA A 212 -7.44 15.19 18.98
CA ALA A 212 -8.79 15.75 19.14
C ALA A 212 -9.06 16.85 18.12
N ALA A 213 -8.09 17.75 17.88
CA ALA A 213 -8.23 18.81 16.89
C ALA A 213 -8.34 18.28 15.46
N ASN A 214 -7.59 17.22 15.11
CA ASN A 214 -7.67 16.58 13.80
C ASN A 214 -9.01 15.85 13.62
N GLN A 215 -9.49 15.14 14.63
CA GLN A 215 -10.81 14.49 14.61
C GLN A 215 -11.94 15.52 14.43
N GLU A 216 -11.83 16.68 15.07
CA GLU A 216 -12.81 17.76 14.89
C GLU A 216 -12.81 18.31 13.46
N LYS A 217 -11.62 18.56 12.88
CA LYS A 217 -11.50 18.98 11.47
C LYS A 217 -12.07 17.95 10.51
N ASP A 218 -11.77 16.65 10.73
CA ASP A 218 -12.31 15.57 9.92
C ASP A 218 -13.83 15.50 10.02
N ARG A 219 -14.39 15.71 11.22
CA ARG A 219 -15.84 15.77 11.43
C ARG A 219 -16.49 16.94 10.69
N GLU A 220 -15.88 18.15 10.76
CA GLU A 220 -16.36 19.32 10.04
C GLU A 220 -16.30 19.11 8.52
N SER A 221 -15.21 18.53 8.02
CA SER A 221 -15.02 18.20 6.61
C SER A 221 -16.06 17.15 6.14
N ALA A 222 -16.28 16.10 6.93
CA ALA A 222 -17.31 15.10 6.63
C ALA A 222 -18.70 15.74 6.57
N GLN A 223 -19.05 16.60 7.53
CA GLN A 223 -20.33 17.30 7.54
C GLN A 223 -20.53 18.21 6.32
N ALA A 224 -19.46 18.91 5.89
CA ALA A 224 -19.50 19.75 4.71
C ALA A 224 -19.71 18.94 3.42
N LEU A 225 -19.02 17.79 3.29
CA LEU A 225 -19.14 16.89 2.13
C LEU A 225 -20.49 16.17 2.12
N ASP A 226 -20.91 15.59 3.24
CA ASP A 226 -22.16 14.84 3.36
C ASP A 226 -23.41 15.74 3.33
N GLY A 227 -23.26 17.00 3.70
CA GLY A 227 -24.31 18.00 3.64
C GLY A 227 -24.42 18.75 2.31
N ASP A 228 -23.49 18.55 1.38
CA ASP A 228 -23.53 19.22 0.07
C ASP A 228 -24.67 18.63 -0.79
N PRO A 229 -25.71 19.44 -1.15
CA PRO A 229 -26.88 18.90 -1.84
C PRO A 229 -26.55 18.27 -3.19
N ARG A 230 -25.53 18.78 -3.89
CA ARG A 230 -25.11 18.24 -5.17
C ARG A 230 -24.41 16.88 -5.01
N LEU A 231 -23.49 16.77 -4.02
CA LEU A 231 -22.85 15.48 -3.74
C LEU A 231 -23.86 14.43 -3.29
N VAL A 232 -24.83 14.81 -2.45
CA VAL A 232 -25.91 13.92 -2.01
C VAL A 232 -26.73 13.40 -3.21
N ALA A 233 -27.12 14.28 -4.13
CA ALA A 233 -27.88 13.88 -5.32
C ALA A 233 -27.05 12.96 -6.24
N LEU A 234 -25.76 13.27 -6.44
CA LEU A 234 -24.84 12.46 -7.24
C LEU A 234 -24.57 11.09 -6.58
N ALA A 235 -24.41 11.05 -5.26
CA ALA A 235 -24.25 9.80 -4.51
C ALA A 235 -25.48 8.89 -4.60
N GLN A 236 -26.69 9.46 -4.57
CA GLN A 236 -27.94 8.72 -4.78
C GLN A 236 -28.04 8.17 -6.21
N SER A 237 -27.65 8.96 -7.21
CA SER A 237 -27.60 8.54 -8.61
C SER A 237 -26.61 7.40 -8.82
N TYR A 238 -25.43 7.54 -8.23
CA TYR A 238 -24.37 6.53 -8.22
C TYR A 238 -24.86 5.21 -7.59
N ALA A 239 -25.42 5.27 -6.37
CA ALA A 239 -25.99 4.09 -5.72
C ALA A 239 -27.12 3.43 -6.53
N SER A 240 -27.94 4.23 -7.20
CA SER A 240 -29.01 3.74 -8.08
C SER A 240 -28.47 3.03 -9.31
N CYS A 241 -27.37 3.54 -9.90
CA CYS A 241 -26.65 2.89 -10.98
C CYS A 241 -26.11 1.52 -10.53
N LEU A 242 -25.37 1.46 -9.43
CA LEU A 242 -24.83 0.23 -8.88
C LEU A 242 -25.88 -0.85 -8.63
N ARG A 243 -27.02 -0.46 -8.06
CA ARG A 243 -28.13 -1.40 -7.83
C ARG A 243 -28.74 -1.95 -9.11
N ARG A 244 -28.82 -1.16 -10.20
CA ARG A 244 -29.26 -1.65 -11.52
C ARG A 244 -28.29 -2.68 -12.10
N GLU A 245 -26.99 -2.53 -11.81
CA GLU A 245 -25.95 -3.48 -12.21
C GLU A 245 -25.85 -4.69 -11.24
N GLY A 246 -26.76 -4.82 -10.28
CA GLY A 246 -26.78 -5.92 -9.32
C GLY A 246 -25.77 -5.79 -8.18
N VAL A 247 -25.15 -4.62 -8.02
CA VAL A 247 -24.16 -4.37 -6.96
C VAL A 247 -24.85 -3.79 -5.73
N SER A 248 -24.69 -4.46 -4.60
CA SER A 248 -25.18 -3.98 -3.30
C SER A 248 -24.38 -2.77 -2.81
N VAL A 249 -25.08 -1.78 -2.25
CA VAL A 249 -24.47 -0.56 -1.72
C VAL A 249 -24.96 -0.37 -0.30
N SER A 250 -24.02 -0.31 0.65
CA SER A 250 -24.29 -0.18 2.09
C SER A 250 -24.56 1.26 2.53
N THR A 251 -24.08 2.24 1.76
CA THR A 251 -24.23 3.67 2.09
C THR A 251 -24.49 4.51 0.84
N THR A 252 -25.16 5.64 1.02
CA THR A 252 -25.32 6.70 0.02
C THR A 252 -24.72 8.02 0.50
N GLN A 253 -23.98 7.99 1.60
CA GLN A 253 -23.26 9.17 2.08
C GLN A 253 -22.10 9.52 1.14
N PRO A 254 -21.93 10.77 0.75
CA PRO A 254 -20.83 11.20 -0.10
C PRO A 254 -19.44 10.75 0.38
N THR A 255 -19.17 10.82 1.67
CA THR A 255 -17.88 10.43 2.25
C THR A 255 -17.63 8.91 2.26
N GLY A 256 -18.66 8.08 2.06
CA GLY A 256 -18.55 6.62 2.16
C GLY A 256 -18.82 5.87 0.85
N ILE A 257 -19.59 6.42 -0.07
CA ILE A 257 -20.04 5.67 -1.25
C ILE A 257 -18.88 5.36 -2.23
N GLY A 258 -17.86 6.23 -2.29
CA GLY A 258 -16.73 6.08 -3.20
C GLY A 258 -15.96 4.77 -3.02
N ASP A 259 -15.90 4.28 -1.78
CA ASP A 259 -15.16 3.07 -1.39
C ASP A 259 -16.06 1.88 -1.03
N ALA A 260 -17.38 2.08 -0.98
CA ALA A 260 -18.34 1.06 -0.50
C ALA A 260 -18.22 -0.28 -1.25
N VAL A 261 -18.06 -0.25 -2.58
CA VAL A 261 -17.93 -1.47 -3.40
C VAL A 261 -16.59 -2.16 -3.15
N LYS A 262 -15.50 -1.40 -3.07
CA LYS A 262 -14.15 -1.90 -2.80
C LYS A 262 -14.08 -2.58 -1.43
N PHE A 263 -14.60 -1.94 -0.37
CA PHE A 263 -14.62 -2.53 0.96
C PHE A 263 -15.52 -3.75 1.07
N SER A 264 -16.71 -3.71 0.46
CA SER A 264 -17.59 -4.89 0.41
C SER A 264 -16.93 -6.07 -0.31
N PHE A 265 -16.18 -5.80 -1.38
CA PHE A 265 -15.40 -6.83 -2.06
C PHE A 265 -14.25 -7.36 -1.18
N ALA A 266 -13.56 -6.48 -0.47
CA ALA A 266 -12.48 -6.85 0.45
C ALA A 266 -12.94 -7.83 1.55
N GLU A 267 -14.18 -7.71 2.03
CA GLU A 267 -14.77 -8.64 3.01
C GLU A 267 -14.94 -10.07 2.45
N THR A 268 -14.94 -10.25 1.14
CA THR A 268 -15.02 -11.57 0.48
C THR A 268 -13.67 -12.26 0.29
N LEU A 269 -12.57 -11.59 0.67
CA LEU A 269 -11.22 -12.15 0.53
C LEU A 269 -11.03 -13.38 1.43
N PRO A 270 -10.27 -14.39 0.97
CA PRO A 270 -9.98 -15.54 1.81
C PRO A 270 -9.14 -15.12 3.03
N PRO A 271 -9.35 -15.71 4.21
CA PRO A 271 -8.60 -15.38 5.42
C PRO A 271 -7.08 -15.56 5.28
N THR A 272 -6.65 -16.45 4.39
CA THR A 272 -5.24 -16.74 4.07
C THR A 272 -4.63 -15.75 3.07
N GLY A 273 -5.43 -14.81 2.58
CA GLY A 273 -5.03 -13.82 1.58
C GLY A 273 -5.03 -14.37 0.13
N PRO A 274 -4.99 -13.45 -0.85
CA PRO A 274 -5.00 -13.81 -2.28
C PRO A 274 -3.80 -14.63 -2.74
N THR A 275 -2.64 -14.46 -2.10
CA THR A 275 -1.39 -15.16 -2.44
C THR A 275 -1.39 -16.65 -2.14
N SER A 276 -2.37 -17.13 -1.34
CA SER A 276 -2.55 -18.56 -1.06
C SER A 276 -3.26 -19.33 -2.18
N LEU A 277 -3.81 -18.61 -3.17
CA LEU A 277 -4.55 -19.20 -4.28
C LEU A 277 -3.61 -19.62 -5.40
N THR A 278 -4.02 -20.65 -6.15
CA THR A 278 -3.39 -20.94 -7.43
C THR A 278 -3.65 -19.80 -8.42
N ARG A 279 -2.77 -19.61 -9.40
CA ARG A 279 -2.94 -18.58 -10.42
C ARG A 279 -4.28 -18.69 -11.15
N GLN A 280 -4.76 -19.91 -11.41
CA GLN A 280 -6.04 -20.15 -12.09
C GLN A 280 -7.23 -19.68 -11.23
N GLU A 281 -7.23 -19.97 -9.94
CA GLU A 281 -8.26 -19.51 -9.00
C GLU A 281 -8.23 -17.97 -8.85
N ALA A 282 -7.03 -17.40 -8.71
CA ALA A 282 -6.82 -15.96 -8.63
C ALA A 282 -7.31 -15.25 -9.91
N LEU A 283 -7.07 -15.81 -11.10
CA LEU A 283 -7.52 -15.25 -12.38
C LEU A 283 -9.05 -15.16 -12.47
N SER A 284 -9.77 -16.22 -12.06
CA SER A 284 -11.24 -16.20 -12.04
C SER A 284 -11.77 -15.09 -11.11
N ARG A 285 -11.14 -14.92 -9.94
CA ARG A 285 -11.51 -13.90 -8.97
C ARG A 285 -11.15 -12.49 -9.45
N LEU A 286 -9.99 -12.32 -10.07
CA LEU A 286 -9.57 -11.05 -10.67
C LEU A 286 -10.54 -10.61 -11.79
N THR A 287 -11.04 -11.54 -12.60
CA THR A 287 -12.03 -11.22 -13.64
C THR A 287 -13.29 -10.62 -13.04
N ASN A 288 -13.80 -11.19 -11.93
CA ASN A 288 -14.95 -10.64 -11.21
C ASN A 288 -14.61 -9.30 -10.54
N GLU A 289 -13.43 -9.18 -9.95
CA GLU A 289 -12.94 -7.93 -9.35
C GLU A 289 -12.86 -6.79 -10.38
N ILE A 290 -12.30 -7.06 -11.56
CA ILE A 290 -12.22 -6.11 -12.67
C ILE A 290 -13.62 -5.64 -13.08
N HIS A 291 -14.56 -6.58 -13.24
CA HIS A 291 -15.95 -6.24 -13.61
C HIS A 291 -16.57 -5.30 -12.57
N LEU A 292 -16.47 -5.63 -11.30
CA LEU A 292 -16.99 -4.79 -10.21
C LEU A 292 -16.29 -3.42 -10.14
N ALA A 293 -14.96 -3.39 -10.29
CA ALA A 293 -14.18 -2.17 -10.23
C ALA A 293 -14.49 -1.21 -11.40
N LEU A 294 -14.73 -1.75 -12.61
CA LEU A 294 -15.14 -0.94 -13.75
C LEU A 294 -16.60 -0.47 -13.61
N THR A 295 -17.51 -1.32 -13.15
CA THR A 295 -18.90 -0.94 -12.87
C THR A 295 -18.96 0.18 -11.83
N ASP A 296 -18.19 0.06 -10.75
CA ASP A 296 -18.05 1.10 -9.73
C ASP A 296 -17.51 2.43 -10.31
N LEU A 297 -16.50 2.35 -11.14
CA LEU A 297 -15.91 3.54 -11.77
C LEU A 297 -16.91 4.24 -12.71
N GLU A 298 -17.60 3.50 -13.56
CA GLU A 298 -18.56 4.07 -14.53
C GLU A 298 -19.76 4.66 -13.80
N CYS A 299 -20.37 3.93 -12.83
CA CYS A 299 -21.49 4.43 -12.06
C CYS A 299 -21.14 5.68 -11.23
N GLY A 300 -19.92 5.74 -10.71
CA GLY A 300 -19.43 6.83 -9.87
C GLY A 300 -18.76 7.98 -10.61
N LYS A 301 -18.74 7.99 -11.94
CA LYS A 301 -17.97 8.96 -12.73
C LYS A 301 -18.31 10.42 -12.43
N GLU A 302 -19.60 10.78 -12.50
CA GLU A 302 -20.05 12.15 -12.24
C GLU A 302 -19.87 12.54 -10.76
N PHE A 303 -20.12 11.60 -9.86
CA PHE A 303 -19.90 11.81 -8.44
C PHE A 303 -18.42 12.13 -8.15
N ARG A 304 -17.50 11.34 -8.65
CA ARG A 304 -16.06 11.52 -8.43
C ARG A 304 -15.54 12.84 -9.02
N ALA A 305 -16.05 13.25 -10.18
CA ALA A 305 -15.68 14.51 -10.80
C ALA A 305 -16.03 15.74 -9.92
N ASP A 306 -17.10 15.67 -9.13
CA ASP A 306 -17.50 16.73 -8.20
C ASP A 306 -16.88 16.56 -6.80
N TYR A 307 -16.71 15.30 -6.36
CA TYR A 307 -16.25 14.96 -5.02
C TYR A 307 -14.79 15.35 -4.78
N PHE A 308 -13.86 14.94 -5.66
CA PHE A 308 -12.44 15.16 -5.44
C PHE A 308 -12.02 16.64 -5.37
N PRO A 309 -12.57 17.57 -6.20
CA PRO A 309 -12.31 18.99 -6.00
C PRO A 309 -12.79 19.53 -4.65
N LYS A 310 -13.94 19.04 -4.14
CA LYS A 310 -14.46 19.43 -2.84
C LYS A 310 -13.69 18.80 -1.69
N LEU A 311 -13.24 17.55 -1.84
CA LEU A 311 -12.36 16.88 -0.88
C LEU A 311 -11.05 17.66 -0.68
N LYS A 312 -10.50 18.30 -1.71
CA LYS A 312 -9.33 19.19 -1.56
C LYS A 312 -9.63 20.44 -0.75
N GLN A 313 -10.87 20.93 -0.78
CA GLN A 313 -11.32 22.10 0.01
C GLN A 313 -11.68 21.70 1.45
N HIS A 314 -12.19 20.52 1.64
CA HIS A 314 -12.59 19.91 2.90
C HIS A 314 -11.86 18.58 3.08
N PRO A 315 -10.56 18.59 3.43
CA PRO A 315 -9.78 17.36 3.57
C PRO A 315 -10.39 16.44 4.62
N TYR A 316 -10.75 15.23 4.20
CA TYR A 316 -11.33 14.20 5.04
C TYR A 316 -10.55 12.89 4.87
N HIS A 317 -10.05 12.36 5.98
CA HIS A 317 -9.18 11.17 5.98
C HIS A 317 -9.93 9.89 6.37
N GLY A 318 -11.21 9.99 6.69
CA GLY A 318 -12.01 8.87 7.14
C GLY A 318 -12.00 8.68 8.65
N SER A 319 -12.97 7.90 9.16
CA SER A 319 -13.11 7.63 10.60
C SER A 319 -12.01 6.73 11.18
N ASN A 320 -11.05 6.28 10.38
CA ASN A 320 -9.95 5.38 10.75
C ASN A 320 -8.56 6.00 10.47
N GLY A 321 -8.49 7.32 10.30
CA GLY A 321 -7.23 8.06 10.13
C GLY A 321 -6.47 8.26 11.43
#